data_c008b2f9835e21a80adf1e835fc2ad37
#
_entry.id   c008b2f9835e21a80adf1e835fc2ad37
#
_cell.length_a   1.000
_cell.length_b   1.000
_cell.length_c   1.000
_cell.angle_alpha   90.00
_cell.angle_beta   90.00
_cell.angle_gamma   90.00
#
_symmetry.space_group_name_H-M   'P 1'
#
loop_
_entity.id
_entity.type
_entity.pdbx_description
1 polymer ?
#
loop_
_entity_poly.entity_id
_entity_poly.type
_entity_poly.pdbx_seq_one_letter_code
_entity_poly.pdbx_strand_id
1 'polypeptide(L)'
;MIKKIKTSILTLLNVIAHPLEKLWSDEKDIKYLDIFPPVFIIGSPRSGTTVLYQLLCKHLQFGYINNFVSNWPKAPVTATKLYERFSKNSNPIDLKSEFGNSSYMSGPSEFGEFWYRWFERSHRFKFDNNNIKKLRIEISGLTKIHQRPLIFKNVVHSMRILSLRKIFRESLFIVLERKKLDIAQSILNARIYLYNDKNHPFSVVSSQDQLDPKISYERAIISQINSIYSNIDLAEDTLGKDKFIFVSYKDLCENTEKILKNIQNELEKRNQNIPFNKNKVPDKLKYSTGQKVSDEDYKLLKNEIKKYDRIK
;
A
#
# COMPACT_ATOMS: atom_id res chain seq x y z
N MET A 1 -16.44 -11.72 -22.97
CA MET A 1 -15.57 -11.71 -24.15
C MET A 1 -14.65 -10.49 -24.17
N ILE A 2 -15.15 -9.26 -24.14
CA ILE A 2 -14.37 -7.99 -24.20
C ILE A 2 -13.28 -7.91 -23.11
N LYS A 3 -13.57 -8.30 -21.86
CA LYS A 3 -12.60 -8.26 -20.75
C LYS A 3 -11.41 -9.20 -20.96
N LYS A 4 -11.66 -10.41 -21.54
CA LYS A 4 -10.58 -11.37 -21.89
C LYS A 4 -9.70 -10.84 -23.02
N ILE A 5 -10.30 -10.24 -24.06
CA ILE A 5 -9.56 -9.65 -25.19
C ILE A 5 -8.69 -8.50 -24.72
N LYS A 6 -9.21 -7.60 -23.87
CA LYS A 6 -8.44 -6.50 -23.27
C LYS A 6 -7.25 -7.01 -22.45
N THR A 7 -7.44 -8.05 -21.66
CA THR A 7 -6.36 -8.68 -20.87
C THR A 7 -5.29 -9.28 -21.78
N SER A 8 -5.67 -9.98 -22.86
CA SER A 8 -4.73 -10.59 -23.80
C SER A 8 -3.89 -9.54 -24.54
N ILE A 9 -4.51 -8.44 -24.98
CA ILE A 9 -3.81 -7.32 -25.65
C ILE A 9 -2.82 -6.67 -24.68
N LEU A 10 -3.22 -6.38 -23.43
CA LEU A 10 -2.32 -5.81 -22.43
C LEU A 10 -1.15 -6.75 -22.10
N THR A 11 -1.39 -8.06 -22.06
CA THR A 11 -0.32 -9.04 -21.84
C THR A 11 0.68 -9.02 -23.00
N LEU A 12 0.22 -8.98 -24.24
CA LEU A 12 1.08 -8.89 -25.42
C LEU A 12 1.91 -7.60 -25.41
N LEU A 13 1.26 -6.46 -25.16
CA LEU A 13 1.93 -5.16 -25.08
C LEU A 13 2.99 -5.13 -23.98
N ASN A 14 2.75 -5.74 -22.81
CA ASN A 14 3.74 -5.89 -21.73
C ASN A 14 4.97 -6.68 -22.19
N VAL A 15 4.79 -7.74 -22.98
CA VAL A 15 5.89 -8.56 -23.51
C VAL A 15 6.72 -7.76 -24.51
N ILE A 16 6.08 -7.03 -25.41
CA ILE A 16 6.74 -6.19 -26.43
C ILE A 16 7.48 -5.01 -25.79
N ALA A 17 6.89 -4.39 -24.76
CA ALA A 17 7.48 -3.23 -24.10
C ALA A 17 8.61 -3.59 -23.10
N HIS A 18 8.64 -4.84 -22.60
CA HIS A 18 9.65 -5.25 -21.62
C HIS A 18 11.13 -5.05 -22.08
N PRO A 19 11.52 -5.35 -23.32
CA PRO A 19 12.87 -5.04 -23.78
C PRO A 19 13.21 -3.55 -23.76
N LEU A 20 12.20 -2.67 -23.93
CA LEU A 20 12.39 -1.22 -23.93
C LEU A 20 12.73 -0.67 -22.53
N GLU A 21 12.45 -1.42 -21.45
CA GLU A 21 12.84 -1.02 -20.09
C GLU A 21 14.33 -0.70 -19.99
N LYS A 22 15.17 -1.48 -20.65
CA LYS A 22 16.63 -1.30 -20.67
C LYS A 22 17.09 0.00 -21.32
N LEU A 23 16.25 0.63 -22.15
CA LEU A 23 16.55 1.93 -22.76
C LEU A 23 16.38 3.08 -21.77
N TRP A 24 15.55 2.88 -20.73
CA TRP A 24 15.12 3.93 -19.82
C TRP A 24 15.67 3.80 -18.40
N SER A 25 16.13 2.60 -18.03
CA SER A 25 16.70 2.32 -16.72
C SER A 25 17.89 1.36 -16.82
N ASP A 26 18.96 1.69 -16.14
CA ASP A 26 20.15 0.87 -16.04
C ASP A 26 20.72 0.88 -14.60
N GLU A 27 21.84 0.19 -14.39
CA GLU A 27 22.50 0.09 -13.09
C GLU A 27 22.96 1.45 -12.53
N LYS A 28 23.33 2.39 -13.40
CA LYS A 28 23.76 3.74 -13.00
C LYS A 28 22.64 4.55 -12.36
N ASP A 29 21.39 4.18 -12.65
CA ASP A 29 20.20 4.85 -12.09
C ASP A 29 19.96 4.49 -10.63
N ILE A 30 20.57 3.41 -10.09
CA ILE A 30 20.41 2.97 -8.70
C ILE A 30 20.72 4.10 -7.70
N LYS A 31 21.59 5.04 -8.04
CA LYS A 31 21.90 6.23 -7.25
C LYS A 31 20.66 7.08 -6.91
N TYR A 32 19.62 7.05 -7.76
CA TYR A 32 18.37 7.78 -7.48
C TYR A 32 17.62 7.22 -6.28
N LEU A 33 17.84 5.96 -5.89
CA LEU A 33 17.28 5.38 -4.67
C LEU A 33 17.97 5.87 -3.39
N ASP A 34 19.21 6.34 -3.51
CA ASP A 34 19.95 6.92 -2.38
C ASP A 34 19.56 8.40 -2.22
N ILE A 35 19.26 9.11 -3.32
CA ILE A 35 18.81 10.52 -3.33
C ILE A 35 17.32 10.61 -2.93
N PHE A 36 16.50 9.69 -3.43
CA PHE A 36 15.05 9.65 -3.27
C PHE A 36 14.59 8.26 -2.82
N PRO A 37 14.87 7.86 -1.56
CA PRO A 37 14.48 6.56 -1.06
C PRO A 37 12.96 6.37 -1.09
N PRO A 38 12.46 5.15 -1.40
CA PRO A 38 11.04 4.90 -1.46
C PRO A 38 10.39 4.93 -0.07
N VAL A 39 9.12 5.35 -0.03
CA VAL A 39 8.29 5.37 1.17
C VAL A 39 7.15 4.37 1.00
N PHE A 40 6.89 3.59 2.03
CA PHE A 40 5.85 2.56 2.03
C PHE A 40 4.76 2.86 3.05
N ILE A 41 3.50 2.92 2.60
CA ILE A 41 2.34 2.97 3.50
C ILE A 41 1.96 1.53 3.85
N ILE A 42 1.93 1.23 5.14
CA ILE A 42 1.63 -0.07 5.71
C ILE A 42 0.52 0.02 6.77
N GLY A 43 -0.06 -1.10 7.11
CA GLY A 43 -1.15 -1.22 8.08
C GLY A 43 -2.09 -2.36 7.70
N SER A 44 -3.08 -2.61 8.54
CA SER A 44 -4.09 -3.64 8.27
C SER A 44 -4.97 -3.29 7.06
N PRO A 45 -5.46 -4.27 6.30
CA PRO A 45 -6.60 -4.04 5.40
C PRO A 45 -7.72 -3.30 6.14
N ARG A 46 -8.39 -2.36 5.45
CA ARG A 46 -9.49 -1.57 6.03
C ARG A 46 -9.10 -0.58 7.15
N SER A 47 -7.81 -0.35 7.39
CA SER A 47 -7.36 0.69 8.32
C SER A 47 -7.48 2.11 7.77
N GLY A 48 -7.70 2.30 6.46
CA GLY A 48 -7.77 3.61 5.79
C GLY A 48 -6.51 3.97 4.98
N THR A 49 -5.59 3.03 4.78
CA THR A 49 -4.33 3.24 4.02
C THR A 49 -4.55 3.79 2.61
N THR A 50 -5.67 3.46 1.96
CA THR A 50 -5.99 4.00 0.62
C THR A 50 -6.29 5.49 0.67
N VAL A 51 -7.05 5.96 1.65
CA VAL A 51 -7.34 7.39 1.82
C VAL A 51 -6.06 8.16 2.12
N LEU A 52 -5.22 7.66 3.02
CA LEU A 52 -3.92 8.25 3.31
C LEU A 52 -3.05 8.32 2.05
N TYR A 53 -2.99 7.25 1.27
CA TYR A 53 -2.22 7.20 0.02
C TYR A 53 -2.68 8.25 -0.99
N GLN A 54 -3.99 8.36 -1.21
CA GLN A 54 -4.57 9.36 -2.10
C GLN A 54 -4.29 10.79 -1.63
N LEU A 55 -4.39 11.05 -0.31
CA LEU A 55 -4.07 12.34 0.27
C LEU A 55 -2.59 12.71 0.09
N LEU A 56 -1.68 11.77 0.38
CA LEU A 56 -0.24 11.99 0.23
C LEU A 56 0.14 12.22 -1.24
N CYS A 57 -0.40 11.44 -2.18
CA CYS A 57 -0.17 11.65 -3.61
C CYS A 57 -0.74 12.98 -4.12
N LYS A 58 -1.84 13.47 -3.54
CA LYS A 58 -2.50 14.72 -3.95
C LYS A 58 -1.85 15.95 -3.37
N HIS A 59 -1.43 15.90 -2.12
CA HIS A 59 -1.04 17.08 -1.35
C HIS A 59 0.46 17.19 -1.08
N LEU A 60 1.23 16.08 -1.17
CA LEU A 60 2.68 16.08 -1.13
C LEU A 60 3.25 15.67 -2.49
N GLN A 61 4.42 16.22 -2.83
CA GLN A 61 5.04 15.96 -4.14
C GLN A 61 5.76 14.61 -4.19
N PHE A 62 5.06 13.53 -3.90
CA PHE A 62 5.55 12.17 -4.15
C PHE A 62 5.42 11.78 -5.62
N GLY A 63 6.34 10.94 -6.11
CA GLY A 63 6.08 10.10 -7.27
C GLY A 63 5.22 8.90 -6.85
N TYR A 64 4.34 8.44 -7.72
CA TYR A 64 3.50 7.27 -7.46
C TYR A 64 3.16 6.52 -8.75
N ILE A 65 2.83 5.25 -8.61
CA ILE A 65 2.36 4.45 -9.74
C ILE A 65 0.85 4.66 -9.90
N ASN A 66 0.44 5.13 -11.07
CA ASN A 66 -0.97 5.32 -11.40
C ASN A 66 -1.60 4.04 -12.01
N ASN A 67 -2.93 4.05 -12.16
CA ASN A 67 -3.66 2.90 -12.69
C ASN A 67 -3.31 2.58 -14.15
N PHE A 68 -2.86 3.57 -14.95
CA PHE A 68 -2.37 3.30 -16.30
C PHE A 68 -1.09 2.45 -16.25
N VAL A 69 -0.08 2.92 -15.50
CA VAL A 69 1.21 2.24 -15.38
C VAL A 69 1.05 0.86 -14.73
N SER A 70 0.11 0.71 -13.80
CA SER A 70 -0.11 -0.58 -13.13
C SER A 70 -0.58 -1.70 -14.05
N ASN A 71 -1.13 -1.38 -15.22
CA ASN A 71 -1.45 -2.37 -16.26
C ASN A 71 -0.21 -2.88 -17.02
N TRP A 72 0.97 -2.31 -16.76
CA TRP A 72 2.24 -2.64 -17.41
C TRP A 72 3.26 -3.18 -16.39
N PRO A 73 2.95 -4.26 -15.64
CA PRO A 73 3.79 -4.72 -14.54
C PRO A 73 5.18 -5.20 -14.98
N LYS A 74 5.38 -5.54 -16.26
CA LYS A 74 6.68 -5.94 -16.83
C LYS A 74 7.43 -4.80 -17.52
N ALA A 75 6.77 -3.66 -17.73
CA ALA A 75 7.34 -2.51 -18.43
C ALA A 75 6.91 -1.17 -17.79
N PRO A 76 7.08 -1.00 -16.44
CA PRO A 76 6.54 0.16 -15.74
C PRO A 76 7.26 1.46 -16.09
N VAL A 77 8.57 1.43 -16.35
CA VAL A 77 9.35 2.63 -16.70
C VAL A 77 8.94 3.14 -18.07
N THR A 78 8.82 2.23 -19.06
CA THR A 78 8.31 2.54 -20.41
C THR A 78 6.90 3.10 -20.34
N ALA A 79 6.01 2.47 -19.57
CA ALA A 79 4.63 2.92 -19.40
C ALA A 79 4.54 4.30 -18.74
N THR A 80 5.42 4.60 -17.76
CA THR A 80 5.47 5.92 -17.12
C THR A 80 5.87 7.00 -18.11
N LYS A 81 6.92 6.77 -18.91
CA LYS A 81 7.33 7.72 -19.97
C LYS A 81 6.23 7.93 -21.01
N LEU A 82 5.55 6.86 -21.41
CA LEU A 82 4.42 6.94 -22.32
C LEU A 82 3.29 7.78 -21.74
N TYR A 83 2.93 7.52 -20.46
CA TYR A 83 1.89 8.26 -19.77
C TYR A 83 2.23 9.75 -19.67
N GLU A 84 3.44 10.13 -19.26
CA GLU A 84 3.87 11.53 -19.17
C GLU A 84 3.79 12.27 -20.51
N ARG A 85 4.09 11.58 -21.61
CA ARG A 85 4.05 12.18 -22.95
C ARG A 85 2.62 12.51 -23.39
N PHE A 86 1.64 11.69 -23.03
CA PHE A 86 0.23 11.83 -23.48
C PHE A 86 -0.70 12.46 -22.45
N SER A 87 -0.30 12.52 -21.15
CA SER A 87 -1.19 12.94 -20.06
C SER A 87 -0.96 14.38 -19.58
N LYS A 88 -0.53 15.29 -20.46
CA LYS A 88 -0.30 16.71 -20.13
C LYS A 88 -1.47 17.40 -19.42
N ASN A 89 -2.70 16.84 -19.52
CA ASN A 89 -3.92 17.30 -18.87
C ASN A 89 -4.56 16.16 -18.04
N SER A 90 -3.79 15.48 -17.18
CA SER A 90 -4.34 14.40 -16.36
C SER A 90 -5.37 14.93 -15.35
N ASN A 91 -6.47 14.17 -15.20
CA ASN A 91 -7.49 14.47 -14.19
C ASN A 91 -6.87 14.50 -12.78
N PRO A 92 -7.35 15.41 -11.92
CA PRO A 92 -6.87 15.47 -10.55
C PRO A 92 -7.15 14.15 -9.81
N ILE A 93 -6.31 13.82 -8.81
CA ILE A 93 -6.54 12.66 -7.96
C ILE A 93 -7.85 12.86 -7.20
N ASP A 94 -8.81 11.96 -7.44
CA ASP A 94 -10.05 11.92 -6.67
C ASP A 94 -9.84 11.08 -5.39
N LEU A 95 -10.46 11.52 -4.29
CA LEU A 95 -10.42 10.81 -3.01
C LEU A 95 -11.44 9.67 -2.94
N LYS A 96 -12.17 9.41 -4.02
CA LYS A 96 -13.10 8.28 -4.11
C LYS A 96 -12.33 7.00 -4.39
N SER A 97 -12.59 5.98 -3.59
CA SER A 97 -12.04 4.64 -3.79
C SER A 97 -13.05 3.59 -3.39
N GLU A 98 -13.10 2.49 -4.14
CA GLU A 98 -13.91 1.32 -3.82
C GLU A 98 -12.97 0.15 -3.52
N PHE A 99 -13.07 -0.42 -2.30
CA PHE A 99 -12.25 -1.53 -1.80
C PHE A 99 -10.73 -1.39 -2.07
N GLY A 100 -10.20 -0.17 -2.02
CA GLY A 100 -8.76 0.08 -2.22
C GLY A 100 -8.37 0.51 -3.64
N ASN A 101 -9.29 0.49 -4.60
CA ASN A 101 -9.05 0.89 -5.98
C ASN A 101 -9.51 2.32 -6.23
N SER A 102 -8.66 3.16 -6.83
CA SER A 102 -9.02 4.49 -7.31
C SER A 102 -9.64 4.42 -8.70
N SER A 103 -10.56 5.35 -9.01
CA SER A 103 -11.46 5.23 -10.17
C SER A 103 -10.84 5.66 -11.51
N TYR A 104 -9.79 6.50 -11.52
CA TYR A 104 -9.25 7.10 -12.75
C TYR A 104 -7.90 6.51 -13.14
N MET A 105 -7.55 6.61 -14.43
CA MET A 105 -6.24 6.16 -14.96
C MET A 105 -5.07 6.88 -14.28
N SER A 106 -5.25 8.14 -13.88
CA SER A 106 -4.28 8.94 -13.11
C SER A 106 -4.24 8.60 -11.62
N GLY A 107 -5.26 7.91 -11.08
CA GLY A 107 -5.35 7.58 -9.66
C GLY A 107 -4.24 6.64 -9.20
N PRO A 108 -3.78 6.77 -7.93
CA PRO A 108 -2.71 5.95 -7.40
C PRO A 108 -3.14 4.48 -7.27
N SER A 109 -2.24 3.58 -7.65
CA SER A 109 -2.44 2.12 -7.69
C SER A 109 -1.59 1.40 -6.64
N GLU A 110 -2.09 0.26 -6.14
CA GLU A 110 -1.33 -0.65 -5.26
C GLU A 110 -0.21 -1.39 -5.99
N PHE A 111 -0.22 -1.42 -7.31
CA PHE A 111 0.77 -2.06 -8.17
C PHE A 111 1.02 -3.55 -7.84
N GLY A 112 -0.05 -4.27 -7.51
CA GLY A 112 0.01 -5.63 -6.97
C GLY A 112 0.74 -6.61 -7.88
N GLU A 113 0.38 -6.67 -9.18
CA GLU A 113 0.97 -7.60 -10.15
C GLU A 113 2.47 -7.37 -10.35
N PHE A 114 2.96 -6.15 -10.22
CA PHE A 114 4.39 -5.85 -10.24
C PHE A 114 5.10 -6.50 -9.06
N TRP A 115 4.59 -6.31 -7.84
CA TRP A 115 5.20 -6.85 -6.64
C TRP A 115 5.20 -8.39 -6.60
N TYR A 116 4.19 -9.06 -7.18
CA TYR A 116 4.15 -10.51 -7.30
C TYR A 116 5.18 -11.10 -8.27
N ARG A 117 5.85 -10.30 -9.08
CA ARG A 117 7.01 -10.74 -9.86
C ARG A 117 8.22 -11.04 -8.95
N TRP A 118 8.32 -10.34 -7.83
CA TRP A 118 9.47 -10.33 -6.92
C TRP A 118 9.22 -11.08 -5.62
N PHE A 119 7.98 -11.12 -5.14
CA PHE A 119 7.57 -11.76 -3.92
C PHE A 119 6.66 -12.94 -4.21
N GLU A 120 6.82 -14.01 -3.42
CA GLU A 120 5.86 -15.12 -3.41
C GLU A 120 4.54 -14.70 -2.76
N ARG A 121 3.48 -15.49 -2.96
CA ARG A 121 2.20 -15.30 -2.26
C ARG A 121 2.32 -15.52 -0.74
N SER A 122 3.33 -16.27 -0.29
CA SER A 122 3.74 -16.44 1.10
C SER A 122 4.43 -15.21 1.70
N HIS A 123 4.48 -14.09 0.97
CA HIS A 123 5.18 -12.83 1.30
C HIS A 123 6.71 -12.93 1.29
N ARG A 124 7.27 -14.11 1.07
CA ARG A 124 8.71 -14.31 0.93
C ARG A 124 9.22 -13.64 -0.35
N PHE A 125 10.31 -12.91 -0.24
CA PHE A 125 11.03 -12.40 -1.41
C PHE A 125 11.82 -13.53 -2.06
N LYS A 126 11.85 -13.55 -3.39
CA LYS A 126 12.67 -14.48 -4.19
C LYS A 126 14.13 -14.01 -4.15
N PHE A 127 14.78 -14.18 -2.99
CA PHE A 127 16.11 -13.65 -2.75
C PHE A 127 17.16 -14.36 -3.60
N ASP A 128 17.65 -13.63 -4.61
CA ASP A 128 18.98 -13.75 -5.16
C ASP A 128 19.49 -12.34 -5.49
N ASN A 129 20.80 -12.19 -5.62
CA ASN A 129 21.41 -10.89 -5.88
C ASN A 129 20.95 -10.28 -7.22
N ASN A 130 20.67 -11.11 -8.22
CA ASN A 130 20.19 -10.69 -9.52
C ASN A 130 18.75 -10.11 -9.44
N ASN A 131 17.85 -10.75 -8.69
CA ASN A 131 16.50 -10.25 -8.49
C ASN A 131 16.49 -8.94 -7.70
N ILE A 132 17.32 -8.82 -6.66
CA ILE A 132 17.48 -7.56 -5.92
C ILE A 132 17.95 -6.45 -6.86
N LYS A 133 19.00 -6.71 -7.64
CA LYS A 133 19.57 -5.76 -8.61
C LYS A 133 18.52 -5.32 -9.64
N LYS A 134 17.80 -6.26 -10.25
CA LYS A 134 16.76 -5.96 -11.25
C LYS A 134 15.63 -5.12 -10.67
N LEU A 135 15.11 -5.48 -9.50
CA LEU A 135 14.07 -4.70 -8.83
C LEU A 135 14.54 -3.28 -8.51
N ARG A 136 15.78 -3.13 -8.00
CA ARG A 136 16.36 -1.81 -7.74
C ARG A 136 16.48 -0.98 -9.02
N ILE A 137 16.91 -1.57 -10.14
CA ILE A 137 17.00 -0.88 -11.44
C ILE A 137 15.61 -0.41 -11.91
N GLU A 138 14.58 -1.25 -11.83
CA GLU A 138 13.22 -0.85 -12.26
C GLU A 138 12.67 0.28 -11.39
N ILE A 139 12.77 0.19 -10.06
CA ILE A 139 12.31 1.26 -9.16
C ILE A 139 13.16 2.53 -9.31
N SER A 140 14.46 2.41 -9.53
CA SER A 140 15.33 3.59 -9.76
C SER A 140 15.01 4.29 -11.07
N GLY A 141 14.68 3.56 -12.13
CA GLY A 141 14.21 4.13 -13.40
C GLY A 141 12.92 4.94 -13.23
N LEU A 142 11.96 4.43 -12.46
CA LEU A 142 10.75 5.17 -12.09
C LEU A 142 11.08 6.42 -11.26
N THR A 143 11.96 6.28 -10.24
CA THR A 143 12.40 7.38 -9.38
C THR A 143 13.10 8.48 -10.19
N LYS A 144 13.94 8.08 -11.14
CA LYS A 144 14.63 9.00 -12.09
C LYS A 144 13.62 9.81 -12.92
N ILE A 145 12.55 9.21 -13.42
CA ILE A 145 11.52 9.93 -14.18
C ILE A 145 10.82 10.94 -13.29
N HIS A 146 10.37 10.51 -12.10
CA HIS A 146 9.63 11.38 -11.19
C HIS A 146 10.49 12.46 -10.51
N GLN A 147 11.82 12.30 -10.41
CA GLN A 147 12.77 13.18 -9.71
C GLN A 147 12.32 13.50 -8.26
N ARG A 148 11.77 12.49 -7.57
CA ARG A 148 11.24 12.59 -6.20
C ARG A 148 11.05 11.19 -5.61
N PRO A 149 10.95 11.07 -4.27
CA PRO A 149 10.66 9.80 -3.62
C PRO A 149 9.36 9.17 -4.15
N LEU A 150 9.43 7.89 -4.46
CA LEU A 150 8.23 7.13 -4.80
C LEU A 150 7.52 6.69 -3.53
N ILE A 151 6.20 6.87 -3.48
CA ILE A 151 5.37 6.33 -2.41
C ILE A 151 4.57 5.13 -2.91
N PHE A 152 4.60 4.05 -2.15
CA PHE A 152 3.89 2.83 -2.44
C PHE A 152 2.90 2.50 -1.34
N LYS A 153 1.71 2.07 -1.72
CA LYS A 153 0.72 1.52 -0.79
C LYS A 153 0.29 0.15 -1.30
N ASN A 154 0.60 -0.87 -0.54
CA ASN A 154 0.02 -2.20 -0.69
C ASN A 154 -0.01 -2.84 0.69
N VAL A 155 -1.19 -3.24 1.17
CA VAL A 155 -1.35 -3.79 2.52
C VAL A 155 -0.50 -5.05 2.77
N VAL A 156 -0.16 -5.79 1.71
CA VAL A 156 0.75 -6.94 1.76
C VAL A 156 2.18 -6.54 2.18
N HIS A 157 2.58 -5.29 1.95
CA HIS A 157 3.88 -4.78 2.38
C HIS A 157 4.05 -4.78 3.89
N SER A 158 2.95 -4.77 4.65
CA SER A 158 2.99 -4.95 6.11
C SER A 158 3.62 -6.28 6.55
N MET A 159 3.64 -7.29 5.65
CA MET A 159 4.30 -8.60 5.89
C MET A 159 5.69 -8.69 5.25
N ARG A 160 6.17 -7.61 4.60
CA ARG A 160 7.41 -7.59 3.79
C ARG A 160 8.43 -6.54 4.26
N ILE A 161 8.22 -5.92 5.42
CA ILE A 161 8.97 -4.74 5.90
C ILE A 161 10.48 -5.00 5.90
N LEU A 162 10.94 -6.07 6.57
CA LEU A 162 12.37 -6.41 6.65
C LEU A 162 12.97 -6.69 5.27
N SER A 163 12.21 -7.37 4.39
CA SER A 163 12.64 -7.63 3.01
C SER A 163 12.75 -6.35 2.19
N LEU A 164 11.76 -5.46 2.29
CA LEU A 164 11.77 -4.16 1.60
C LEU A 164 12.95 -3.30 2.09
N ARG A 165 13.19 -3.27 3.39
CA ARG A 165 14.32 -2.54 3.97
C ARG A 165 15.68 -3.10 3.53
N LYS A 166 15.81 -4.42 3.41
CA LYS A 166 17.01 -5.08 2.89
C LYS A 166 17.27 -4.69 1.42
N ILE A 167 16.22 -4.56 0.61
CA ILE A 167 16.30 -4.19 -0.81
C ILE A 167 16.55 -2.68 -0.97
N PHE A 168 15.81 -1.86 -0.22
CA PHE A 168 15.84 -0.40 -0.25
C PHE A 168 16.31 0.13 1.11
N ARG A 169 17.61 0.21 1.31
CA ARG A 169 18.26 0.45 2.61
C ARG A 169 17.77 1.70 3.34
N GLU A 170 17.40 2.77 2.60
CA GLU A 170 16.97 4.05 3.18
C GLU A 170 15.44 4.24 3.15
N SER A 171 14.67 3.19 2.83
CA SER A 171 13.20 3.27 2.80
C SER A 171 12.60 3.60 4.16
N LEU A 172 11.49 4.35 4.16
CA LEU A 172 10.70 4.69 5.32
C LEU A 172 9.32 4.06 5.26
N PHE A 173 8.70 3.86 6.42
CA PHE A 173 7.40 3.23 6.55
C PHE A 173 6.42 4.17 7.27
N ILE A 174 5.29 4.48 6.62
CA ILE A 174 4.18 5.20 7.25
C ILE A 174 3.14 4.18 7.68
N VAL A 175 2.96 4.03 8.99
CA VAL A 175 2.06 3.06 9.61
C VAL A 175 0.72 3.73 9.89
N LEU A 176 -0.36 3.21 9.32
CA LEU A 176 -1.69 3.72 9.64
C LEU A 176 -2.37 2.81 10.66
N GLU A 177 -2.67 3.38 11.81
CA GLU A 177 -3.34 2.72 12.92
C GLU A 177 -4.82 3.09 13.00
N ARG A 178 -5.65 2.12 13.33
CA ARG A 178 -7.09 2.30 13.54
C ARG A 178 -7.56 1.35 14.63
N LYS A 179 -8.67 1.67 15.29
CA LYS A 179 -9.29 0.79 16.30
C LYS A 179 -9.56 -0.60 15.72
N LYS A 180 -9.06 -1.66 16.36
CA LYS A 180 -9.21 -3.06 15.93
C LYS A 180 -10.65 -3.42 15.60
N LEU A 181 -11.62 -3.02 16.44
CA LEU A 181 -13.02 -3.31 16.22
C LEU A 181 -13.58 -2.67 14.95
N ASP A 182 -13.17 -1.44 14.63
CA ASP A 182 -13.59 -0.78 13.38
C ASP A 182 -13.01 -1.46 12.15
N ILE A 183 -11.75 -1.93 12.24
CA ILE A 183 -11.11 -2.72 11.19
C ILE A 183 -11.83 -4.05 11.02
N ALA A 184 -12.08 -4.78 12.12
CA ALA A 184 -12.69 -6.09 12.12
C ALA A 184 -14.09 -6.09 11.48
N GLN A 185 -14.95 -5.15 11.88
CA GLN A 185 -16.25 -4.95 11.26
C GLN A 185 -16.14 -4.64 9.76
N SER A 186 -15.17 -3.81 9.37
CA SER A 186 -14.97 -3.45 7.96
C SER A 186 -14.44 -4.60 7.12
N ILE A 187 -13.64 -5.51 7.69
CA ILE A 187 -13.20 -6.76 7.03
C ILE A 187 -14.40 -7.71 6.89
N LEU A 188 -15.20 -7.91 7.94
CA LEU A 188 -16.37 -8.77 7.88
C LEU A 188 -17.37 -8.31 6.82
N ASN A 189 -17.67 -7.00 6.77
CA ASN A 189 -18.53 -6.43 5.73
C ASN A 189 -17.96 -6.62 4.32
N ALA A 190 -16.62 -6.52 4.15
CA ALA A 190 -16.01 -6.77 2.86
C ALA A 190 -16.09 -8.25 2.44
N ARG A 191 -15.94 -9.20 3.37
CA ARG A 191 -16.14 -10.63 3.11
C ARG A 191 -17.58 -10.93 2.66
N ILE A 192 -18.56 -10.41 3.40
CA ILE A 192 -19.99 -10.58 3.06
C ILE A 192 -20.29 -9.96 1.69
N TYR A 193 -19.85 -8.74 1.45
CA TYR A 193 -20.16 -8.02 0.20
C TYR A 193 -19.55 -8.68 -1.03
N LEU A 194 -18.27 -9.09 -0.94
CA LEU A 194 -17.51 -9.60 -2.10
C LEU A 194 -17.74 -11.08 -2.35
N TYR A 195 -17.94 -11.88 -1.30
CA TYR A 195 -17.96 -13.34 -1.39
C TYR A 195 -19.25 -13.97 -0.89
N ASN A 196 -20.14 -13.18 -0.29
CA ASN A 196 -21.32 -13.68 0.42
C ASN A 196 -21.00 -14.76 1.48
N ASP A 197 -19.79 -14.67 2.05
CA ASP A 197 -19.25 -15.66 3.00
C ASP A 197 -18.40 -14.97 4.07
N LYS A 198 -18.76 -15.15 5.35
CA LYS A 198 -18.03 -14.61 6.51
C LYS A 198 -16.65 -15.27 6.70
N ASN A 199 -16.50 -16.51 6.27
CA ASN A 199 -15.27 -17.30 6.45
C ASN A 199 -14.25 -17.09 5.33
N HIS A 200 -14.68 -16.58 4.16
CA HIS A 200 -13.77 -16.40 3.03
C HIS A 200 -12.59 -15.49 3.38
N PRO A 201 -11.32 -15.89 3.18
CA PRO A 201 -10.15 -15.04 3.42
C PRO A 201 -10.22 -13.76 2.61
N PHE A 202 -9.92 -12.61 3.25
CA PHE A 202 -9.96 -11.30 2.60
C PHE A 202 -8.59 -10.61 2.64
N SER A 203 -8.15 -10.15 1.46
CA SER A 203 -6.93 -9.35 1.29
C SER A 203 -5.65 -10.16 1.63
N VAL A 204 -4.80 -9.67 2.56
CA VAL A 204 -3.56 -10.34 2.92
C VAL A 204 -3.79 -11.53 3.86
N VAL A 205 -3.27 -12.68 3.49
CA VAL A 205 -3.20 -13.85 4.39
C VAL A 205 -1.95 -13.71 5.26
N SER A 206 -2.13 -13.33 6.51
CA SER A 206 -1.05 -13.06 7.48
C SER A 206 -1.00 -14.05 8.65
N SER A 207 -2.03 -14.87 8.81
CA SER A 207 -2.07 -15.93 9.83
C SER A 207 -2.66 -17.22 9.27
N GLN A 208 -2.29 -18.36 9.86
CA GLN A 208 -2.82 -19.67 9.50
C GLN A 208 -4.31 -19.80 9.83
N ASP A 209 -4.77 -19.13 10.88
CA ASP A 209 -6.18 -19.11 11.29
C ASP A 209 -7.12 -18.66 10.15
N GLN A 210 -6.61 -17.88 9.18
CA GLN A 210 -7.41 -17.45 8.03
C GLN A 210 -7.68 -18.56 7.01
N LEU A 211 -6.89 -19.62 7.02
CA LEU A 211 -6.95 -20.73 6.06
C LEU A 211 -7.54 -22.00 6.66
N ASP A 212 -7.70 -22.05 7.98
CA ASP A 212 -8.25 -23.24 8.67
C ASP A 212 -9.78 -23.11 8.73
N PRO A 213 -10.53 -23.99 8.05
CA PRO A 213 -11.99 -23.98 8.04
C PRO A 213 -12.63 -24.30 9.41
N LYS A 214 -11.85 -24.81 10.38
CA LYS A 214 -12.31 -25.08 11.75
C LYS A 214 -12.27 -23.84 12.63
N ILE A 215 -11.61 -22.79 12.20
CA ILE A 215 -11.48 -21.54 12.94
C ILE A 215 -12.67 -20.63 12.61
N SER A 216 -13.30 -20.07 13.63
CA SER A 216 -14.40 -19.12 13.44
C SER A 216 -13.95 -17.84 12.73
N TYR A 217 -14.86 -17.22 11.97
CA TYR A 217 -14.53 -16.04 11.18
C TYR A 217 -14.04 -14.86 12.03
N GLU A 218 -14.62 -14.67 13.24
CA GLU A 218 -14.19 -13.60 14.14
C GLU A 218 -12.76 -13.82 14.63
N ARG A 219 -12.39 -15.06 14.96
CA ARG A 219 -11.01 -15.39 15.34
C ARG A 219 -10.06 -15.21 14.16
N ALA A 220 -10.42 -15.67 12.97
CA ALA A 220 -9.61 -15.52 11.76
C ALA A 220 -9.38 -14.03 11.42
N ILE A 221 -10.38 -13.15 11.61
CA ILE A 221 -10.25 -11.70 11.39
C ILE A 221 -9.32 -11.07 12.44
N ILE A 222 -9.50 -11.40 13.71
CA ILE A 222 -8.68 -10.80 14.79
C ILE A 222 -7.24 -11.30 14.71
N SER A 223 -7.03 -12.57 14.39
CA SER A 223 -5.71 -13.15 14.14
C SER A 223 -5.00 -12.45 12.97
N GLN A 224 -5.71 -12.19 11.86
CA GLN A 224 -5.19 -11.41 10.74
C GLN A 224 -4.68 -10.03 11.17
N ILE A 225 -5.50 -9.27 11.89
CA ILE A 225 -5.17 -7.92 12.33
C ILE A 225 -3.95 -7.95 13.26
N ASN A 226 -3.97 -8.83 14.25
CA ASN A 226 -2.89 -8.94 15.23
C ASN A 226 -1.57 -9.39 14.60
N SER A 227 -1.60 -10.37 13.69
CA SER A 227 -0.40 -10.84 12.97
C SER A 227 0.26 -9.72 12.15
N ILE A 228 -0.54 -8.84 11.53
CA ILE A 228 -0.03 -7.69 10.78
C ILE A 228 0.67 -6.70 11.72
N TYR A 229 0.01 -6.29 12.81
CA TYR A 229 0.62 -5.33 13.74
C TYR A 229 1.80 -5.93 14.49
N SER A 230 1.76 -7.19 14.90
CA SER A 230 2.92 -7.87 15.51
C SER A 230 4.12 -7.93 14.55
N ASN A 231 3.89 -8.08 13.23
CA ASN A 231 4.98 -8.02 12.25
C ASN A 231 5.53 -6.59 12.08
N ILE A 232 4.69 -5.56 12.23
CA ILE A 232 5.11 -4.15 12.22
C ILE A 232 5.94 -3.86 13.47
N ASP A 233 5.47 -4.27 14.66
CA ASP A 233 6.17 -4.11 15.94
C ASP A 233 7.55 -4.79 15.89
N LEU A 234 7.62 -6.05 15.43
CA LEU A 234 8.88 -6.78 15.25
C LEU A 234 9.84 -6.05 14.29
N ALA A 235 9.32 -5.49 13.22
CA ALA A 235 10.14 -4.74 12.27
C ALA A 235 10.62 -3.41 12.86
N GLU A 236 9.81 -2.72 13.68
CA GLU A 236 10.21 -1.51 14.40
C GLU A 236 11.33 -1.82 15.39
N ASP A 237 11.19 -2.89 16.19
CA ASP A 237 12.21 -3.33 17.15
C ASP A 237 13.53 -3.70 16.43
N THR A 238 13.44 -4.30 15.23
CA THR A 238 14.63 -4.73 14.46
C THR A 238 15.34 -3.57 13.76
N LEU A 239 14.58 -2.62 13.20
CA LEU A 239 15.09 -1.58 12.31
C LEU A 239 15.30 -0.23 12.99
N GLY A 240 14.67 -0.02 14.15
CA GLY A 240 14.65 1.25 14.90
C GLY A 240 13.45 2.12 14.54
N LYS A 241 12.97 2.86 15.54
CA LYS A 241 11.79 3.74 15.47
C LYS A 241 11.90 4.87 14.43
N ASP A 242 13.12 5.30 14.15
CA ASP A 242 13.41 6.35 13.17
C ASP A 242 13.03 5.98 11.73
N LYS A 243 12.77 4.71 11.46
CA LYS A 243 12.32 4.23 10.13
C LYS A 243 10.80 4.25 9.98
N PHE A 244 10.06 4.52 11.05
CA PHE A 244 8.61 4.46 11.07
C PHE A 244 7.97 5.81 11.43
N ILE A 245 6.85 6.12 10.80
CA ILE A 245 5.99 7.27 11.08
C ILE A 245 4.59 6.74 11.35
N PHE A 246 4.16 6.78 12.62
CA PHE A 246 2.85 6.30 13.02
C PHE A 246 1.79 7.38 12.86
N VAL A 247 0.66 7.02 12.26
CA VAL A 247 -0.47 7.92 11.96
C VAL A 247 -1.76 7.29 12.47
N SER A 248 -2.49 8.01 13.32
CA SER A 248 -3.83 7.61 13.75
C SER A 248 -4.86 7.93 12.65
N TYR A 249 -5.66 6.94 12.23
CA TYR A 249 -6.74 7.16 11.26
C TYR A 249 -7.80 8.14 11.78
N LYS A 250 -8.07 8.14 13.09
CA LYS A 250 -8.98 9.09 13.72
C LYS A 250 -8.46 10.51 13.54
N ASP A 251 -7.21 10.76 13.91
CA ASP A 251 -6.61 12.09 13.85
C ASP A 251 -6.48 12.56 12.40
N LEU A 252 -6.16 11.64 11.47
CA LEU A 252 -6.16 11.93 10.04
C LEU A 252 -7.53 12.42 9.55
N CYS A 253 -8.62 11.80 10.03
CA CYS A 253 -9.97 12.22 9.63
C CYS A 253 -10.42 13.54 10.29
N GLU A 254 -10.04 13.76 11.54
CA GLU A 254 -10.47 14.95 12.31
C GLU A 254 -9.62 16.20 12.01
N ASN A 255 -8.35 16.02 11.64
CA ASN A 255 -7.36 17.08 11.48
C ASN A 255 -6.47 16.84 10.24
N THR A 256 -7.09 16.63 9.07
CA THR A 256 -6.40 16.13 7.86
C THR A 256 -5.14 16.94 7.51
N GLU A 257 -5.26 18.27 7.38
CA GLU A 257 -4.13 19.12 6.98
C GLU A 257 -3.00 19.08 8.01
N LYS A 258 -3.33 19.15 9.31
CA LYS A 258 -2.34 19.08 10.39
C LYS A 258 -1.55 17.76 10.33
N ILE A 259 -2.23 16.65 10.12
CA ILE A 259 -1.58 15.33 10.05
C ILE A 259 -0.70 15.22 8.81
N LEU A 260 -1.13 15.73 7.64
CA LEU A 260 -0.29 15.74 6.44
C LEU A 260 0.99 16.58 6.65
N LYS A 261 0.88 17.75 7.30
CA LYS A 261 2.04 18.57 7.66
C LYS A 261 2.95 17.89 8.66
N ASN A 262 2.38 17.17 9.65
CA ASN A 262 3.18 16.39 10.59
C ASN A 262 3.96 15.27 9.87
N ILE A 263 3.33 14.56 8.93
CA ILE A 263 4.00 13.55 8.12
C ILE A 263 5.13 14.18 7.31
N GLN A 264 4.91 15.34 6.68
CA GLN A 264 5.94 16.08 5.96
C GLN A 264 7.13 16.40 6.87
N ASN A 265 6.89 16.99 8.03
CA ASN A 265 7.94 17.35 8.99
C ASN A 265 8.72 16.12 9.47
N GLU A 266 8.04 14.99 9.70
CA GLU A 266 8.69 13.73 10.09
C GLU A 266 9.55 13.14 8.96
N LEU A 267 9.14 13.32 7.71
CA LEU A 267 9.94 12.94 6.54
C LEU A 267 11.18 13.85 6.38
N GLU A 268 11.02 15.16 6.57
CA GLU A 268 12.12 16.12 6.52
C GLU A 268 13.19 15.84 7.59
N LYS A 269 12.80 15.50 8.82
CA LYS A 269 13.72 15.06 9.88
C LYS A 269 14.54 13.83 9.50
N ARG A 270 14.07 13.04 8.53
CA ARG A 270 14.70 11.83 7.99
C ARG A 270 15.34 12.07 6.62
N ASN A 271 15.70 13.32 6.32
CA ASN A 271 16.31 13.76 5.06
C ASN A 271 15.45 13.48 3.80
N GLN A 272 14.12 13.39 3.96
CA GLN A 272 13.18 13.28 2.86
C GLN A 272 12.44 14.62 2.68
N ASN A 273 13.05 15.54 1.93
CA ASN A 273 12.41 16.83 1.65
C ASN A 273 11.34 16.67 0.55
N ILE A 274 10.07 16.65 0.95
CA ILE A 274 8.94 16.48 0.05
C ILE A 274 8.04 17.70 0.15
N PRO A 275 8.03 18.56 -0.88
CA PRO A 275 7.24 19.79 -0.86
C PRO A 275 5.74 19.52 -0.74
N PHE A 276 5.04 20.42 -0.07
CA PHE A 276 3.58 20.42 0.01
C PHE A 276 2.99 21.08 -1.23
N ASN A 277 1.95 20.48 -1.82
CA ASN A 277 1.21 21.07 -2.92
C ASN A 277 0.25 22.15 -2.38
N LYS A 278 0.13 23.26 -3.09
CA LYS A 278 -0.77 24.38 -2.71
C LYS A 278 -2.27 24.07 -2.88
N ASN A 279 -2.64 22.84 -3.22
CA ASN A 279 -4.03 22.43 -3.36
C ASN A 279 -4.74 22.45 -2.00
N LYS A 280 -6.00 22.92 -1.99
CA LYS A 280 -6.82 22.92 -0.78
C LYS A 280 -6.96 21.50 -0.22
N VAL A 281 -6.51 21.31 1.02
CA VAL A 281 -6.69 20.08 1.78
C VAL A 281 -8.10 20.09 2.37
N PRO A 282 -8.82 18.95 2.39
CA PRO A 282 -10.07 18.85 3.17
C PRO A 282 -9.80 19.09 4.65
N ASP A 283 -10.57 19.95 5.30
CA ASP A 283 -10.41 20.20 6.74
C ASP A 283 -10.64 18.93 7.55
N LYS A 284 -11.66 18.16 7.17
CA LYS A 284 -12.05 16.91 7.81
C LYS A 284 -12.49 15.87 6.79
N LEU A 285 -12.30 14.60 7.14
CA LEU A 285 -12.85 13.46 6.43
C LEU A 285 -13.93 12.78 7.26
N LYS A 286 -14.83 12.04 6.62
CA LYS A 286 -15.84 11.26 7.33
C LYS A 286 -15.14 10.13 8.12
N TYR A 287 -15.06 10.29 9.44
CA TYR A 287 -14.61 9.23 10.31
C TYR A 287 -15.74 8.24 10.55
N SER A 288 -15.57 7.03 10.06
CA SER A 288 -16.57 5.98 10.12
C SER A 288 -16.36 5.13 11.37
N THR A 289 -17.19 5.36 12.39
CA THR A 289 -17.19 4.66 13.69
C THR A 289 -18.54 4.02 13.97
N GLY A 290 -18.67 3.40 15.14
CA GLY A 290 -19.89 2.78 15.61
C GLY A 290 -20.11 1.37 15.07
N GLN A 291 -21.27 0.81 15.39
CA GLN A 291 -21.64 -0.53 14.95
C GLN A 291 -22.06 -0.53 13.48
N LYS A 292 -21.56 -1.50 12.71
CA LYS A 292 -21.77 -1.63 11.26
C LYS A 292 -22.12 -3.05 10.82
N VAL A 293 -22.19 -3.95 11.77
CA VAL A 293 -22.53 -5.36 11.60
C VAL A 293 -23.68 -5.70 12.54
N SER A 294 -24.25 -6.89 12.45
CA SER A 294 -25.31 -7.35 13.36
C SER A 294 -24.86 -7.29 14.83
N ASP A 295 -25.81 -7.23 15.76
CA ASP A 295 -25.51 -7.24 17.20
C ASP A 295 -24.71 -8.48 17.60
N GLU A 296 -25.04 -9.63 17.02
CA GLU A 296 -24.34 -10.89 17.24
C GLU A 296 -22.88 -10.80 16.77
N ASP A 297 -22.66 -10.41 15.51
CA ASP A 297 -21.31 -10.28 14.93
C ASP A 297 -20.47 -9.26 15.71
N TYR A 298 -21.09 -8.13 16.10
CA TYR A 298 -20.42 -7.11 16.89
C TYR A 298 -19.94 -7.64 18.24
N LYS A 299 -20.80 -8.39 18.94
CA LYS A 299 -20.50 -9.02 20.23
C LYS A 299 -19.40 -10.06 20.10
N LEU A 300 -19.46 -10.91 19.07
CA LEU A 300 -18.44 -11.94 18.81
C LEU A 300 -17.06 -11.32 18.54
N LEU A 301 -16.99 -10.34 17.62
CA LEU A 301 -15.73 -9.63 17.33
C LEU A 301 -15.16 -8.94 18.58
N LYS A 302 -16.01 -8.27 19.37
CA LYS A 302 -15.58 -7.58 20.60
C LYS A 302 -15.05 -8.56 21.66
N ASN A 303 -15.69 -9.71 21.81
CA ASN A 303 -15.26 -10.74 22.74
C ASN A 303 -13.92 -11.36 22.30
N GLU A 304 -13.73 -11.60 21.01
CA GLU A 304 -12.49 -12.16 20.51
C GLU A 304 -11.31 -11.19 20.66
N ILE A 305 -11.51 -9.88 20.47
CA ILE A 305 -10.50 -8.86 20.78
C ILE A 305 -10.08 -8.93 22.26
N LYS A 306 -11.07 -9.01 23.18
CA LYS A 306 -10.78 -9.11 24.61
C LYS A 306 -9.99 -10.34 25.00
N LYS A 307 -10.22 -11.48 24.34
CA LYS A 307 -9.44 -12.72 24.59
C LYS A 307 -7.99 -12.51 24.17
N TYR A 308 -7.72 -11.95 23.01
CA TYR A 308 -6.37 -11.68 22.54
C TYR A 308 -5.61 -10.70 23.43
N ASP A 309 -6.26 -9.62 23.87
CA ASP A 309 -5.64 -8.60 24.71
C ASP A 309 -5.34 -9.10 26.16
N ARG A 310 -5.88 -10.25 26.58
CA ARG A 310 -5.58 -10.90 27.87
C ARG A 310 -4.40 -11.89 27.77
N ILE A 311 -4.00 -12.30 26.59
CA ILE A 311 -2.94 -13.29 26.36
C ILE A 311 -1.57 -12.59 26.18
N LYS A 312 -1.56 -11.27 25.93
CA LYS A 312 -0.36 -10.42 25.92
C LYS A 312 -0.05 -9.92 27.34
#